data_1cd2bed52f63b40423ca8079ff506033
#
_entry.id   1cd2bed52f63b40423ca8079ff506033
#
_cell.length_a   1.000
_cell.length_b   1.000
_cell.length_c   1.000
_cell.angle_alpha   90.00
_cell.angle_beta   90.00
_cell.angle_gamma   90.00
#
_symmetry.space_group_name_H-M   'P 1'
#
loop_
_entity.id
_entity.type
_entity.pdbx_description
1 polymer ?
#
loop_
_entity_poly.entity_id
_entity_poly.type
_entity_poly.pdbx_seq_one_letter_code
_entity_poly.pdbx_strand_id
1 'polypeptide(L)'
;MITGADDTNVFDRLCAGLAVGCIVHCLQAFWLLSVAPPLAGETAHRIMALCVVVPGVPAMVLGWRRHRSGRIWIWVLPGWSLLLLARFGTAPGLGEIFETFLTAGGCALIWVAHQLNRTLAYWHHRS
;
A
#
# COMPACT_ATOMS: atom_id res chain seq x y z
N MET A 1 30.74 3.52 -4.53
CA MET A 1 29.49 4.11 -4.00
C MET A 1 28.30 3.46 -4.70
N ILE A 2 27.82 2.33 -4.16
CA ILE A 2 26.76 1.47 -4.76
C ILE A 2 25.53 1.45 -3.82
N THR A 3 25.22 2.54 -3.16
CA THR A 3 24.20 2.56 -2.11
C THR A 3 22.79 2.94 -2.59
N GLY A 4 22.64 3.53 -3.76
CA GLY A 4 21.32 4.05 -4.17
C GLY A 4 20.37 3.06 -4.85
N ALA A 5 20.83 1.92 -5.35
CA ALA A 5 19.99 0.95 -6.06
C ALA A 5 19.35 -0.07 -5.10
N ASP A 6 20.07 -0.44 -4.05
CA ASP A 6 19.58 -1.40 -3.05
C ASP A 6 18.50 -0.79 -2.14
N ASP A 7 18.65 0.49 -1.78
CA ASP A 7 17.73 1.15 -0.86
C ASP A 7 16.29 1.25 -1.41
N THR A 8 16.13 1.55 -2.70
CA THR A 8 14.78 1.60 -3.30
C THR A 8 14.13 0.22 -3.39
N ASN A 9 14.91 -0.84 -3.62
CA ASN A 9 14.39 -2.21 -3.61
C ASN A 9 13.92 -2.63 -2.22
N VAL A 10 14.60 -2.17 -1.16
CA VAL A 10 14.20 -2.44 0.23
C VAL A 10 12.89 -1.71 0.54
N PHE A 11 12.77 -0.43 0.20
CA PHE A 11 11.54 0.34 0.41
C PHE A 11 10.36 -0.25 -0.36
N ASP A 12 10.54 -0.61 -1.63
CA ASP A 12 9.48 -1.25 -2.43
C ASP A 12 9.06 -2.61 -1.86
N ARG A 13 10.00 -3.41 -1.35
CA ARG A 13 9.68 -4.68 -0.69
C ARG A 13 8.91 -4.48 0.60
N LEU A 14 9.32 -3.52 1.42
CA LEU A 14 8.65 -3.18 2.67
C LEU A 14 7.23 -2.69 2.40
N CYS A 15 7.05 -1.76 1.46
CA CYS A 15 5.72 -1.25 1.11
C CYS A 15 4.81 -2.33 0.50
N ALA A 16 5.35 -3.20 -0.37
CA ALA A 16 4.60 -4.33 -0.90
C ALA A 16 4.22 -5.32 0.22
N GLY A 17 5.13 -5.61 1.15
CA GLY A 17 4.87 -6.46 2.31
C GLY A 17 3.82 -5.86 3.24
N LEU A 18 3.89 -4.56 3.51
CA LEU A 18 2.90 -3.85 4.32
C LEU A 18 1.51 -3.85 3.66
N ALA A 19 1.45 -3.68 2.33
CA ALA A 19 0.17 -3.75 1.60
C ALA A 19 -0.45 -5.15 1.69
N VAL A 20 0.34 -6.21 1.55
CA VAL A 20 -0.13 -7.60 1.75
C VAL A 20 -0.55 -7.82 3.20
N GLY A 21 0.23 -7.35 4.17
CA GLY A 21 -0.09 -7.43 5.59
C GLY A 21 -1.42 -6.72 5.92
N CYS A 22 -1.67 -5.57 5.30
CA CYS A 22 -2.93 -4.85 5.44
C CYS A 22 -4.12 -5.66 4.89
N ILE A 23 -3.97 -6.30 3.72
CA ILE A 23 -5.02 -7.17 3.15
C ILE A 23 -5.30 -8.34 4.10
N VAL A 24 -4.27 -9.03 4.55
CA VAL A 24 -4.40 -10.18 5.47
C VAL A 24 -5.07 -9.74 6.77
N HIS A 25 -4.64 -8.61 7.34
CA HIS A 25 -5.23 -8.06 8.57
C HIS A 25 -6.72 -7.73 8.37
N CYS A 26 -7.10 -7.08 7.29
CA CYS A 26 -8.49 -6.75 7.00
C CYS A 26 -9.37 -7.99 6.80
N LEU A 27 -8.84 -9.02 6.13
CA LEU A 27 -9.55 -10.28 5.94
C LEU A 27 -9.69 -11.08 7.25
N GLN A 28 -8.74 -10.94 8.16
CA GLN A 28 -8.75 -11.59 9.47
C GLN A 28 -9.38 -10.74 10.58
N ALA A 29 -9.87 -9.54 10.28
CA ALA A 29 -10.42 -8.62 11.27
C ALA A 29 -11.53 -9.27 12.13
N PHE A 30 -12.33 -10.13 11.51
CA PHE A 30 -13.39 -10.88 12.23
C PHE A 30 -12.82 -11.81 13.33
N TRP A 31 -11.71 -12.49 13.04
CA TRP A 31 -11.03 -13.34 14.02
C TRP A 31 -10.24 -12.52 15.05
N LEU A 32 -9.61 -11.45 14.60
CA LEU A 32 -8.86 -10.53 15.47
C LEU A 32 -9.76 -9.81 16.47
N LEU A 33 -11.01 -9.51 16.11
CA LEU A 33 -11.97 -8.89 17.02
C LEU A 33 -12.24 -9.79 18.22
N SER A 34 -12.22 -11.11 18.05
CA SER A 34 -12.44 -12.08 19.12
C SER A 34 -11.21 -12.31 20.02
N VAL A 35 -9.98 -12.17 19.46
CA VAL A 35 -8.73 -12.53 20.15
C VAL A 35 -7.96 -11.29 20.62
N ALA A 36 -7.96 -10.23 19.84
CA ALA A 36 -7.20 -9.01 20.11
C ALA A 36 -7.98 -7.75 19.65
N PRO A 37 -9.04 -7.37 20.37
CA PRO A 37 -9.90 -6.24 20.03
C PRO A 37 -9.16 -4.92 19.71
N PRO A 38 -8.08 -4.55 20.44
CA PRO A 38 -7.36 -3.32 20.14
C PRO A 38 -6.73 -3.29 18.74
N LEU A 39 -6.37 -4.45 18.19
CA LEU A 39 -5.77 -4.58 16.86
C LEU A 39 -6.82 -4.53 15.75
N ALA A 40 -8.07 -4.83 16.06
CA ALA A 40 -9.20 -4.75 15.13
C ALA A 40 -9.88 -3.37 15.14
N GLY A 41 -9.48 -2.46 16.03
CA GLY A 41 -10.07 -1.14 16.17
C GLY A 41 -9.75 -0.20 15.00
N GLU A 42 -10.61 0.80 14.82
CA GLU A 42 -10.49 1.81 13.76
C GLU A 42 -9.13 2.54 13.79
N THR A 43 -8.62 2.84 14.98
CA THR A 43 -7.30 3.46 15.16
C THR A 43 -6.17 2.61 14.58
N ALA A 44 -6.20 1.31 14.81
CA ALA A 44 -5.21 0.39 14.26
C ALA A 44 -5.25 0.39 12.73
N HIS A 45 -6.43 0.35 12.13
CA HIS A 45 -6.59 0.41 10.68
C HIS A 45 -6.11 1.75 10.08
N ARG A 46 -6.36 2.87 10.75
CA ARG A 46 -5.85 4.19 10.34
C ARG A 46 -4.32 4.25 10.38
N ILE A 47 -3.71 3.75 11.45
CA ILE A 47 -2.25 3.67 11.58
C ILE A 47 -1.67 2.79 10.47
N MET A 48 -2.23 1.62 10.22
CA MET A 48 -1.78 0.73 9.15
C MET A 48 -1.88 1.39 7.77
N ALA A 49 -2.96 2.10 7.48
CA ALA A 49 -3.11 2.84 6.22
C ALA A 49 -2.00 3.89 6.04
N LEU A 50 -1.68 4.65 7.09
CA LEU A 50 -0.58 5.61 7.08
C LEU A 50 0.78 4.93 6.91
N CYS A 51 1.00 3.78 7.57
CA CYS A 51 2.23 3.00 7.41
C CYS A 51 2.42 2.47 5.97
N VAL A 52 1.36 2.28 5.20
CA VAL A 52 1.44 1.92 3.78
C VAL A 52 1.70 3.15 2.90
N VAL A 53 0.97 4.24 3.13
CA VAL A 53 1.02 5.44 2.27
C VAL A 53 2.30 6.24 2.48
N VAL A 54 2.67 6.53 3.73
CA VAL A 54 3.79 7.44 4.05
C VAL A 54 5.13 6.95 3.47
N PRO A 55 5.57 5.70 3.66
CA PRO A 55 6.79 5.21 3.02
C PRO A 55 6.58 4.92 1.52
N GLY A 56 5.35 4.68 1.07
CA GLY A 56 5.01 4.45 -0.32
C GLY A 56 5.27 5.66 -1.22
N VAL A 57 5.03 6.87 -0.73
CA VAL A 57 5.27 8.11 -1.50
C VAL A 57 6.72 8.23 -1.95
N PRO A 58 7.73 8.24 -1.06
CA PRO A 58 9.12 8.33 -1.49
C PRO A 58 9.55 7.15 -2.36
N ALA A 59 9.09 5.92 -2.10
CA ALA A 59 9.39 4.76 -2.92
C ALA A 59 8.92 4.96 -4.37
N MET A 60 7.69 5.44 -4.57
CA MET A 60 7.13 5.69 -5.91
C MET A 60 7.82 6.86 -6.62
N VAL A 61 8.09 7.95 -5.92
CA VAL A 61 8.78 9.12 -6.48
C VAL A 61 10.22 8.76 -6.91
N LEU A 62 10.95 8.06 -6.06
CA LEU A 62 12.34 7.66 -6.36
C LEU A 62 12.38 6.66 -7.53
N GLY A 63 11.47 5.70 -7.55
CA GLY A 63 11.34 4.77 -8.68
C GLY A 63 11.00 5.49 -9.98
N TRP A 64 9.99 6.35 -9.97
CA TRP A 64 9.61 7.14 -11.15
C TRP A 64 10.74 8.01 -11.66
N ARG A 65 11.51 8.64 -10.78
CA ARG A 65 12.69 9.43 -11.18
C ARG A 65 13.76 8.61 -11.90
N ARG A 66 13.85 7.30 -11.62
CA ARG A 66 14.80 6.39 -12.26
C ARG A 66 14.33 5.95 -13.64
N HIS A 67 13.16 5.33 -13.73
CA HIS A 67 12.68 4.73 -14.98
C HIS A 67 11.79 5.66 -15.82
N ARG A 68 11.43 6.85 -15.32
CA ARG A 68 10.61 7.88 -15.99
C ARG A 68 9.26 7.40 -16.55
N SER A 69 8.80 6.21 -16.15
CA SER A 69 7.52 5.65 -16.60
C SER A 69 6.38 6.14 -15.73
N GLY A 70 5.39 6.80 -16.32
CA GLY A 70 4.18 7.24 -15.62
C GLY A 70 3.18 6.12 -15.29
N ARG A 71 3.41 4.89 -15.77
CA ARG A 71 2.48 3.77 -15.59
C ARG A 71 2.22 3.42 -14.13
N ILE A 72 3.20 3.63 -13.23
CA ILE A 72 3.02 3.37 -11.80
C ILE A 72 1.92 4.24 -11.19
N TRP A 73 1.76 5.47 -11.66
CA TRP A 73 0.79 6.42 -11.12
C TRP A 73 -0.66 6.01 -11.39
N ILE A 74 -0.91 5.27 -12.49
CA ILE A 74 -2.23 4.74 -12.85
C ILE A 74 -2.72 3.75 -11.79
N TRP A 75 -1.82 3.06 -11.13
CA TRP A 75 -2.15 2.06 -10.12
C TRP A 75 -2.07 2.60 -8.70
N VAL A 76 -1.04 3.39 -8.40
CA VAL A 76 -0.82 3.84 -7.02
C VAL A 76 -1.79 4.95 -6.59
N LEU A 77 -2.13 5.89 -7.48
CA LEU A 77 -3.04 6.97 -7.12
C LEU A 77 -4.45 6.46 -6.76
N PRO A 78 -5.12 5.63 -7.57
CA PRO A 78 -6.40 5.06 -7.16
C PRO A 78 -6.25 4.14 -5.94
N GLY A 79 -5.14 3.41 -5.80
CA GLY A 79 -4.86 2.59 -4.63
C GLY A 79 -4.82 3.41 -3.33
N TRP A 80 -4.05 4.49 -3.29
CA TRP A 80 -4.01 5.40 -2.15
C TRP A 80 -5.36 6.10 -1.91
N SER A 81 -6.05 6.52 -2.98
CA SER A 81 -7.36 7.15 -2.87
C SER A 81 -8.39 6.23 -2.23
N LEU A 82 -8.46 4.97 -2.67
CA LEU A 82 -9.38 3.97 -2.10
C LEU A 82 -9.04 3.69 -0.62
N LEU A 83 -7.75 3.52 -0.30
CA LEU A 83 -7.32 3.23 1.05
C LEU A 83 -7.62 4.39 2.00
N LEU A 84 -7.30 5.62 1.59
CA LEU A 84 -7.56 6.81 2.40
C LEU A 84 -9.06 7.10 2.52
N LEU A 85 -9.82 6.93 1.44
CA LEU A 85 -11.28 7.07 1.46
C LEU A 85 -11.90 6.08 2.45
N ALA A 86 -11.49 4.82 2.42
CA ALA A 86 -11.98 3.78 3.32
C ALA A 86 -11.74 4.10 4.80
N ARG A 87 -10.65 4.82 5.13
CA ARG A 87 -10.25 5.02 6.53
C ARG A 87 -10.49 6.42 7.07
N PHE A 88 -10.62 7.41 6.22
CA PHE A 88 -10.79 8.81 6.62
C PHE A 88 -11.98 9.51 5.95
N GLY A 89 -12.55 8.94 4.89
CA GLY A 89 -13.57 9.59 4.08
C GLY A 89 -14.96 8.95 4.13
N THR A 90 -15.10 7.77 4.72
CA THR A 90 -16.38 7.09 4.79
C THR A 90 -17.26 7.71 5.87
N ALA A 91 -18.51 8.03 5.50
CA ALA A 91 -19.50 8.46 6.47
C ALA A 91 -19.86 7.30 7.42
N PRO A 92 -20.14 7.57 8.71
CA PRO A 92 -20.63 6.55 9.63
C PRO A 92 -21.90 5.90 9.06
N GLY A 93 -21.82 4.61 8.70
CA GLY A 93 -22.97 3.88 8.17
C GLY A 93 -22.78 3.18 6.82
N LEU A 94 -21.64 3.38 6.15
CA LEU A 94 -21.27 2.59 4.96
C LEU A 94 -20.76 1.21 5.35
N GLY A 95 -21.36 0.41 6.06
CA GLY A 95 -21.08 -0.97 6.49
C GLY A 95 -19.63 -1.44 6.40
N GLU A 96 -19.16 -2.10 7.44
CA GLU A 96 -17.78 -2.65 7.58
C GLU A 96 -17.32 -3.46 6.36
N ILE A 97 -18.25 -4.13 5.69
CA ILE A 97 -17.97 -4.93 4.49
C ILE A 97 -17.47 -4.03 3.35
N PHE A 98 -18.13 -2.90 3.13
CA PHE A 98 -17.76 -1.98 2.06
C PHE A 98 -16.38 -1.35 2.32
N GLU A 99 -16.11 -0.94 3.56
CA GLU A 99 -14.79 -0.42 3.95
C GLU A 99 -13.68 -1.47 3.78
N THR A 100 -13.98 -2.73 4.08
CA THR A 100 -13.05 -3.84 3.89
C THR A 100 -12.71 -4.03 2.41
N PHE A 101 -13.71 -4.00 1.52
CA PHE A 101 -13.49 -4.10 0.08
C PHE A 101 -12.68 -2.92 -0.49
N LEU A 102 -12.97 -1.70 -0.06
CA LEU A 102 -12.19 -0.52 -0.46
C LEU A 102 -10.74 -0.62 0.00
N THR A 103 -10.53 -1.06 1.24
CA THR A 103 -9.18 -1.23 1.80
C THR A 103 -8.42 -2.32 1.06
N ALA A 104 -9.02 -3.49 0.88
CA ALA A 104 -8.39 -4.62 0.19
C ALA A 104 -8.08 -4.26 -1.28
N GLY A 105 -9.02 -3.64 -1.98
CA GLY A 105 -8.84 -3.16 -3.35
C GLY A 105 -7.73 -2.12 -3.45
N GLY A 106 -7.72 -1.14 -2.55
CA GLY A 106 -6.67 -0.12 -2.48
C GLY A 106 -5.29 -0.73 -2.26
N CYS A 107 -5.16 -1.65 -1.29
CA CYS A 107 -3.90 -2.35 -1.02
C CYS A 107 -3.44 -3.24 -2.19
N ALA A 108 -4.36 -3.91 -2.90
CA ALA A 108 -4.04 -4.69 -4.08
C ALA A 108 -3.46 -3.82 -5.21
N LEU A 109 -4.06 -2.65 -5.48
CA LEU A 109 -3.54 -1.70 -6.46
C LEU A 109 -2.17 -1.15 -6.07
N ILE A 110 -1.95 -0.84 -4.80
CA ILE A 110 -0.66 -0.39 -4.27
C ILE A 110 0.39 -1.50 -4.44
N TRP A 111 0.05 -2.73 -4.14
CA TRP A 111 0.95 -3.88 -4.33
C TRP A 111 1.35 -4.03 -5.81
N VAL A 112 0.39 -3.95 -6.74
CA VAL A 112 0.67 -3.98 -8.19
C VAL A 112 1.61 -2.84 -8.59
N ALA A 113 1.37 -1.61 -8.09
CA ALA A 113 2.22 -0.47 -8.36
C ALA A 113 3.66 -0.69 -7.91
N HIS A 114 3.87 -1.26 -6.71
CA HIS A 114 5.23 -1.58 -6.19
C HIS A 114 5.91 -2.68 -7.02
N GLN A 115 5.18 -3.72 -7.43
CA GLN A 115 5.73 -4.76 -8.31
C GLN A 115 6.14 -4.18 -9.67
N LEU A 116 5.30 -3.32 -10.26
CA LEU A 116 5.59 -2.65 -11.52
C LEU A 116 6.82 -1.73 -11.38
N ASN A 117 6.90 -0.95 -10.30
CA ASN A 117 8.02 -0.07 -10.00
C ASN A 117 9.35 -0.85 -9.96
N ARG A 118 9.37 -1.99 -9.26
CA ARG A 118 10.54 -2.88 -9.19
C ARG A 118 10.93 -3.46 -10.56
N THR A 119 9.94 -3.92 -11.32
CA THR A 119 10.17 -4.49 -12.65
C THR A 119 10.75 -3.45 -13.61
N LEU A 120 10.20 -2.25 -13.63
CA LEU A 120 10.70 -1.16 -14.47
C LEU A 120 12.12 -0.72 -14.07
N ALA A 121 12.42 -0.66 -12.77
CA ALA A 121 13.77 -0.37 -12.29
C ALA A 121 14.77 -1.44 -12.72
N TYR A 122 14.40 -2.72 -12.69
CA TYR A 122 15.26 -3.83 -13.12
C TYR A 122 15.60 -3.76 -14.62
N TRP A 123 14.61 -3.50 -15.47
CA TRP A 123 14.84 -3.41 -16.92
C TRP A 123 15.67 -2.18 -17.32
N HIS A 124 15.50 -1.06 -16.61
CA HIS A 124 16.28 0.16 -16.88
C HIS A 124 17.78 0.01 -16.58
N HIS A 125 18.17 -0.92 -15.72
CA HIS A 125 19.58 -1.21 -15.44
C HIS A 125 20.25 -2.15 -16.47
N ARG A 126 19.48 -2.80 -17.34
CA ARG A 126 19.97 -3.75 -18.33
C ARG A 126 20.07 -3.19 -19.75
N SER A 127 19.46 -2.04 -20.00
CA SER A 127 19.54 -1.29 -21.25
C SER A 127 20.62 -0.22 -21.17
#